data_cb3182444ea88e643443404bcaa00919
#
_entry.id   cb3182444ea88e643443404bcaa00919
#
_cell.length_a   1.000
_cell.length_b   1.000
_cell.length_c   1.000
_cell.angle_alpha   90.00
_cell.angle_beta   90.00
_cell.angle_gamma   90.00
#
_symmetry.space_group_name_H-M   'P 1'
#
loop_
_entity.id
_entity.type
_entity.pdbx_description
1 polymer ?
#
loop_
_entity_poly.entity_id
_entity_poly.type
_entity_poly.pdbx_seq_one_letter_code
_entity_poly.pdbx_strand_id
1 'polypeptide(L)'
;MKLIFISPLRYPSEKAGSAFSMKSCEVFAGDGIDVELWVPRRLNKLHRENAFLYHGVRKNFRIVRLPVIDLMSWIPSYFITAASFAISVFFYALWRQARDAVYYSHEEFALFLLTFISKRTVYEIHDFPSLGCFQRWLLKRISAIVTTNNWKKNKLAELFNYPPEKIFAIPNAVAVSQFAINVARNEARQKLGLPLDKRIAVYTGHLYGWKGVDTLLEASQLLRANCVVYFVGGTEKDVEEFKIKNKKLNIKDNAVIVGHRSHDEIPIWLRAADVLVLPNTAKEEISAHYTSPMKLFEYMASGRPIIASDLASVREVFNETLGTFFTPDDPVALSVAIQRVLEYPEEAEIKAAMARRGVATYTWEIRAKCISAFLASS
;
A
#
# COMPACT_ATOMS: atom_id res chain seq x y z
N MET A 1 -1.84 -7.61 -26.25
CA MET A 1 -2.79 -6.62 -25.68
C MET A 1 -2.02 -5.31 -25.45
N LYS A 2 -2.65 -4.16 -25.71
CA LYS A 2 -2.11 -2.85 -25.35
C LYS A 2 -2.82 -2.34 -24.11
N LEU A 3 -2.05 -1.89 -23.10
CA LEU A 3 -2.56 -1.34 -21.85
C LEU A 3 -2.07 0.10 -21.67
N ILE A 4 -3.00 1.02 -21.47
CA ILE A 4 -2.72 2.42 -21.19
C ILE A 4 -3.07 2.67 -19.72
N PHE A 5 -2.02 2.78 -18.90
CA PHE A 5 -2.16 3.10 -17.48
C PHE A 5 -2.21 4.62 -17.32
N ILE A 6 -3.26 5.14 -16.69
CA ILE A 6 -3.47 6.58 -16.50
C ILE A 6 -3.30 6.91 -15.03
N SER A 7 -2.41 7.86 -14.73
CA SER A 7 -2.17 8.32 -13.37
C SER A 7 -2.09 9.84 -13.31
N PRO A 8 -2.87 10.51 -12.45
CA PRO A 8 -2.86 11.98 -12.32
C PRO A 8 -1.67 12.49 -11.49
N LEU A 9 -0.81 11.60 -11.04
CA LEU A 9 0.33 11.91 -10.18
C LEU A 9 1.50 12.49 -10.97
N ARG A 10 2.44 13.13 -10.29
CA ARG A 10 3.72 13.61 -10.86
C ARG A 10 4.71 12.46 -10.98
N TYR A 11 5.59 12.52 -11.98
CA TYR A 11 6.62 11.51 -12.19
C TYR A 11 7.97 12.15 -12.57
N PRO A 12 9.06 11.85 -11.79
CA PRO A 12 9.05 11.03 -10.58
C PRO A 12 8.39 11.74 -9.38
N SER A 13 8.04 10.98 -8.36
CA SER A 13 7.44 11.51 -7.13
C SER A 13 7.68 10.56 -5.96
N GLU A 14 7.83 11.11 -4.77
CA GLU A 14 7.96 10.41 -3.49
C GLU A 14 6.67 9.73 -3.00
N LYS A 15 5.54 10.00 -3.66
CA LYS A 15 4.23 9.46 -3.27
C LYS A 15 4.13 7.96 -3.57
N ALA A 16 3.59 7.20 -2.63
CA ALA A 16 3.39 5.75 -2.76
C ALA A 16 2.60 5.35 -4.02
N GLY A 17 1.58 6.15 -4.42
CA GLY A 17 0.81 5.90 -5.64
C GLY A 17 1.64 5.99 -6.92
N SER A 18 2.70 6.83 -6.95
CA SER A 18 3.62 6.89 -8.11
C SER A 18 4.49 5.63 -8.19
N ALA A 19 5.02 5.18 -7.06
CA ALA A 19 5.79 3.94 -6.98
C ALA A 19 4.92 2.74 -7.37
N PHE A 20 3.66 2.69 -6.87
CA PHE A 20 2.68 1.67 -7.23
C PHE A 20 2.43 1.61 -8.75
N SER A 21 2.14 2.75 -9.37
CA SER A 21 1.85 2.81 -10.81
C SER A 21 3.07 2.44 -11.67
N MET A 22 4.27 2.90 -11.28
CA MET A 22 5.52 2.54 -11.96
C MET A 22 5.80 1.04 -11.87
N LYS A 23 5.63 0.45 -10.68
CA LYS A 23 5.82 -0.99 -10.48
C LYS A 23 4.77 -1.82 -11.23
N SER A 24 3.51 -1.39 -11.20
CA SER A 24 2.44 -2.05 -11.97
C SER A 24 2.73 -2.05 -13.47
N CYS A 25 3.14 -0.91 -14.03
CA CYS A 25 3.51 -0.82 -15.46
C CYS A 25 4.71 -1.71 -15.80
N GLU A 26 5.73 -1.76 -14.94
CA GLU A 26 6.91 -2.62 -15.13
C GLU A 26 6.52 -4.09 -15.24
N VAL A 27 5.67 -4.57 -14.32
CA VAL A 27 5.32 -6.00 -14.27
C VAL A 27 4.32 -6.39 -15.35
N PHE A 28 3.38 -5.52 -15.72
CA PHE A 28 2.52 -5.73 -16.89
C PHE A 28 3.33 -5.84 -18.18
N ALA A 29 4.31 -4.94 -18.36
CA ALA A 29 5.21 -5.01 -19.50
C ALA A 29 6.13 -6.24 -19.47
N GLY A 30 6.51 -6.69 -18.28
CA GLY A 30 7.25 -7.92 -18.06
C GLY A 30 6.46 -9.19 -18.42
N ASP A 31 5.13 -9.12 -18.36
CA ASP A 31 4.18 -10.18 -18.79
C ASP A 31 3.85 -10.11 -20.30
N GLY A 32 4.61 -9.33 -21.07
CA GLY A 32 4.48 -9.25 -22.54
C GLY A 32 3.38 -8.31 -23.04
N ILE A 33 2.88 -7.41 -22.20
CA ILE A 33 1.89 -6.41 -22.57
C ILE A 33 2.58 -5.14 -23.10
N ASP A 34 2.09 -4.54 -24.18
CA ASP A 34 2.52 -3.20 -24.62
C ASP A 34 1.93 -2.15 -23.68
N VAL A 35 2.76 -1.59 -22.79
CA VAL A 35 2.32 -0.67 -21.72
C VAL A 35 2.77 0.76 -22.01
N GLU A 36 1.81 1.68 -21.91
CA GLU A 36 2.07 3.12 -21.83
C GLU A 36 1.54 3.67 -20.50
N LEU A 37 2.35 4.45 -19.78
CA LEU A 37 1.94 5.21 -18.59
C LEU A 37 1.68 6.66 -19.01
N TRP A 38 0.41 7.08 -18.99
CA TRP A 38 0.01 8.46 -19.32
C TRP A 38 -0.12 9.29 -18.05
N VAL A 39 0.62 10.39 -17.99
CA VAL A 39 0.76 11.23 -16.79
C VAL A 39 0.67 12.72 -17.14
N PRO A 40 0.27 13.59 -16.21
CA PRO A 40 0.27 15.03 -16.44
C PRO A 40 1.70 15.58 -16.55
N ARG A 41 1.92 16.51 -17.46
CA ARG A 41 3.17 17.26 -17.60
C ARG A 41 3.23 18.35 -16.53
N ARG A 42 3.68 17.96 -15.33
CA ARG A 42 3.78 18.85 -14.16
C ARG A 42 5.23 19.00 -13.71
N LEU A 43 5.61 20.21 -13.31
CA LEU A 43 6.94 20.48 -12.73
C LEU A 43 6.91 20.12 -11.23
N ASN A 44 8.00 19.53 -10.76
CA ASN A 44 8.28 19.28 -9.34
C ASN A 44 9.78 19.39 -9.09
N LYS A 45 10.22 19.30 -7.85
CA LYS A 45 11.66 19.34 -7.47
C LYS A 45 12.47 18.22 -8.14
N LEU A 46 11.83 17.10 -8.48
CA LEU A 46 12.43 15.90 -9.06
C LEU A 46 12.29 15.84 -10.59
N HIS A 47 11.85 16.91 -11.26
CA HIS A 47 11.54 16.89 -12.72
C HIS A 47 12.73 16.55 -13.62
N ARG A 48 13.96 16.72 -13.13
CA ARG A 48 15.21 16.39 -13.85
C ARG A 48 15.65 14.94 -13.64
N GLU A 49 15.10 14.26 -12.61
CA GLU A 49 15.44 12.87 -12.31
C GLU A 49 14.80 11.91 -13.32
N ASN A 50 15.52 10.83 -13.63
CA ASN A 50 14.97 9.74 -14.43
C ASN A 50 13.96 8.95 -13.61
N ALA A 51 12.67 8.94 -14.01
CA ALA A 51 11.61 8.29 -13.28
C ALA A 51 11.85 6.78 -13.09
N PHE A 52 12.45 6.09 -14.03
CA PHE A 52 12.76 4.65 -13.92
C PHE A 52 13.85 4.39 -12.87
N LEU A 53 14.92 5.18 -12.88
CA LEU A 53 16.00 5.07 -11.88
C LEU A 53 15.50 5.47 -10.50
N TYR A 54 14.75 6.57 -10.41
CA TYR A 54 14.20 7.05 -9.13
C TYR A 54 13.30 6.02 -8.44
N HIS A 55 12.45 5.32 -9.21
CA HIS A 55 11.55 4.31 -8.67
C HIS A 55 12.15 2.89 -8.67
N GLY A 56 13.38 2.70 -9.11
CA GLY A 56 14.05 1.39 -9.14
C GLY A 56 13.35 0.36 -10.03
N VAL A 57 12.73 0.81 -11.16
CA VAL A 57 12.00 -0.07 -12.09
C VAL A 57 12.68 -0.16 -13.46
N ARG A 58 12.51 -1.28 -14.15
CA ARG A 58 13.05 -1.50 -15.49
C ARG A 58 12.38 -0.57 -16.51
N LYS A 59 13.17 -0.11 -17.49
CA LYS A 59 12.66 0.71 -18.61
C LYS A 59 12.10 -0.20 -19.72
N ASN A 60 11.00 -0.91 -19.45
CA ASN A 60 10.34 -1.82 -20.38
C ASN A 60 8.94 -1.34 -20.83
N PHE A 61 8.54 -0.12 -20.46
CA PHE A 61 7.31 0.56 -20.88
C PHE A 61 7.58 2.03 -21.22
N ARG A 62 6.60 2.74 -21.77
CA ARG A 62 6.73 4.16 -22.14
C ARG A 62 5.97 5.07 -21.19
N ILE A 63 6.58 6.21 -20.82
CA ILE A 63 5.90 7.29 -20.07
C ILE A 63 5.55 8.40 -21.05
N VAL A 64 4.26 8.71 -21.16
CA VAL A 64 3.72 9.78 -22.02
C VAL A 64 3.26 10.93 -21.11
N ARG A 65 3.84 12.12 -21.29
CA ARG A 65 3.51 13.32 -20.52
C ARG A 65 2.52 14.18 -21.29
N LEU A 66 1.30 14.31 -20.80
CA LEU A 66 0.22 15.07 -21.43
C LEU A 66 0.13 16.49 -20.85
N PRO A 67 -0.24 17.50 -21.65
CA PRO A 67 -0.41 18.85 -21.16
C PRO A 67 -1.50 18.94 -20.10
N VAL A 68 -1.31 19.84 -19.12
CA VAL A 68 -2.24 20.07 -18.01
C VAL A 68 -2.17 21.51 -17.53
N ILE A 69 -3.29 22.05 -17.07
CA ILE A 69 -3.33 23.34 -16.39
C ILE A 69 -3.01 23.07 -14.91
N ASP A 70 -1.77 23.38 -14.49
CA ASP A 70 -1.30 23.17 -13.12
C ASP A 70 -1.28 24.49 -12.35
N LEU A 71 -2.40 24.82 -11.71
CA LEU A 71 -2.56 26.03 -10.88
C LEU A 71 -2.33 25.76 -9.38
N MET A 72 -1.88 24.57 -9.00
CA MET A 72 -1.74 24.15 -7.59
C MET A 72 -0.79 25.03 -6.77
N SER A 73 0.10 25.80 -7.41
CA SER A 73 0.95 26.80 -6.73
C SER A 73 0.22 28.11 -6.42
N TRP A 74 -0.92 28.40 -7.05
CA TRP A 74 -1.66 29.64 -6.94
C TRP A 74 -3.03 29.46 -6.27
N ILE A 75 -3.72 28.40 -6.65
CA ILE A 75 -5.04 28.02 -6.12
C ILE A 75 -4.96 26.54 -5.81
N PRO A 76 -5.22 26.07 -4.57
CA PRO A 76 -5.21 24.67 -4.22
C PRO A 76 -6.44 23.95 -4.81
N SER A 77 -6.62 24.04 -6.13
CA SER A 77 -7.70 23.39 -6.86
C SER A 77 -7.22 22.14 -7.56
N TYR A 78 -7.24 21.04 -6.83
CA TYR A 78 -7.04 19.69 -7.40
C TYR A 78 -7.99 19.45 -8.57
N PHE A 79 -9.21 19.98 -8.49
CA PHE A 79 -10.27 19.76 -9.48
C PHE A 79 -9.92 20.29 -10.87
N ILE A 80 -9.36 21.51 -10.98
CA ILE A 80 -8.95 22.11 -12.26
C ILE A 80 -7.85 21.26 -12.91
N THR A 81 -6.87 20.86 -12.14
CA THR A 81 -5.77 20.01 -12.62
C THR A 81 -6.28 18.65 -13.08
N ALA A 82 -7.15 18.01 -12.31
CA ALA A 82 -7.73 16.71 -12.65
C ALA A 82 -8.62 16.80 -13.91
N ALA A 83 -9.48 17.81 -14.00
CA ALA A 83 -10.35 18.03 -15.17
C ALA A 83 -9.53 18.31 -16.45
N SER A 84 -8.53 19.22 -16.39
CA SER A 84 -7.68 19.52 -17.54
C SER A 84 -6.86 18.29 -17.98
N PHE A 85 -6.41 17.47 -17.04
CA PHE A 85 -5.72 16.22 -17.35
C PHE A 85 -6.67 15.22 -18.01
N ALA A 86 -7.89 15.04 -17.50
CA ALA A 86 -8.89 14.15 -18.09
C ALA A 86 -9.23 14.56 -19.52
N ILE A 87 -9.39 15.86 -19.78
CA ILE A 87 -9.62 16.41 -21.13
C ILE A 87 -8.41 16.10 -22.06
N SER A 88 -7.20 16.31 -21.58
CA SER A 88 -5.98 16.00 -22.35
C SER A 88 -5.86 14.52 -22.67
N VAL A 89 -6.16 13.65 -21.71
CA VAL A 89 -6.21 12.18 -21.91
C VAL A 89 -7.23 11.83 -22.99
N PHE A 90 -8.42 12.39 -22.93
CA PHE A 90 -9.51 12.13 -23.89
C PHE A 90 -9.11 12.50 -25.33
N PHE A 91 -8.64 13.72 -25.54
CA PHE A 91 -8.24 14.16 -26.89
C PHE A 91 -7.01 13.41 -27.39
N TYR A 92 -6.06 13.07 -26.53
CA TYR A 92 -4.90 12.28 -26.91
C TYR A 92 -5.28 10.85 -27.31
N ALA A 93 -6.25 10.25 -26.60
CA ALA A 93 -6.79 8.93 -26.94
C ALA A 93 -7.49 8.95 -28.32
N LEU A 94 -8.27 9.98 -28.60
CA LEU A 94 -8.90 10.17 -29.92
C LEU A 94 -7.87 10.31 -31.03
N TRP A 95 -6.87 11.18 -30.82
CA TRP A 95 -5.81 11.40 -31.80
C TRP A 95 -5.01 10.14 -32.10
N ARG A 96 -4.69 9.36 -31.06
CA ARG A 96 -3.93 8.09 -31.17
C ARG A 96 -4.78 6.95 -31.77
N GLN A 97 -6.07 7.12 -31.93
CA GLN A 97 -7.02 6.08 -32.35
C GLN A 97 -6.86 4.75 -31.58
N ALA A 98 -6.51 4.84 -30.30
CA ALA A 98 -6.21 3.68 -29.46
C ALA A 98 -7.49 3.01 -28.90
N ARG A 99 -8.49 2.76 -29.80
CA ARG A 99 -9.81 2.24 -29.41
C ARG A 99 -9.78 0.84 -28.83
N ASP A 100 -8.80 0.02 -29.25
CA ASP A 100 -8.64 -1.37 -28.81
C ASP A 100 -7.75 -1.52 -27.57
N ALA A 101 -7.19 -0.42 -27.08
CA ALA A 101 -6.38 -0.44 -25.87
C ALA A 101 -7.27 -0.58 -24.63
N VAL A 102 -6.74 -1.28 -23.61
CA VAL A 102 -7.32 -1.28 -22.27
C VAL A 102 -6.86 -0.02 -21.54
N TYR A 103 -7.81 0.82 -21.16
CA TYR A 103 -7.55 2.00 -20.34
C TYR A 103 -7.71 1.66 -18.86
N TYR A 104 -6.62 1.67 -18.13
CA TYR A 104 -6.54 1.26 -16.74
C TYR A 104 -6.17 2.45 -15.84
N SER A 105 -6.92 2.70 -14.79
CA SER A 105 -6.65 3.85 -13.91
C SER A 105 -7.23 3.70 -12.51
N HIS A 106 -6.65 4.46 -11.57
CA HIS A 106 -7.22 4.78 -10.26
C HIS A 106 -7.96 6.13 -10.27
N GLU A 107 -8.00 6.82 -11.41
CA GLU A 107 -8.53 8.17 -11.53
C GLU A 107 -9.88 8.15 -12.26
N GLU A 108 -10.89 8.75 -11.64
CA GLU A 108 -12.28 8.65 -12.09
C GLU A 108 -12.60 9.54 -13.30
N PHE A 109 -12.10 10.78 -13.34
CA PHE A 109 -12.48 11.75 -14.36
C PHE A 109 -11.99 11.37 -15.77
N ALA A 110 -10.73 10.95 -15.86
CA ALA A 110 -10.17 10.50 -17.12
C ALA A 110 -10.88 9.23 -17.63
N LEU A 111 -11.09 8.24 -16.74
CA LEU A 111 -11.83 7.02 -17.09
C LEU A 111 -13.25 7.35 -17.56
N PHE A 112 -13.93 8.27 -16.87
CA PHE A 112 -15.27 8.66 -17.23
C PHE A 112 -15.35 9.16 -18.68
N LEU A 113 -14.47 10.10 -19.08
CA LEU A 113 -14.42 10.60 -20.47
C LEU A 113 -14.08 9.49 -21.47
N LEU A 114 -13.17 8.58 -21.11
CA LEU A 114 -12.79 7.47 -21.97
C LEU A 114 -13.91 6.46 -22.21
N THR A 115 -14.89 6.34 -21.31
CA THR A 115 -16.06 5.46 -21.54
C THR A 115 -16.91 5.86 -22.74
N PHE A 116 -16.77 7.09 -23.27
CA PHE A 116 -17.46 7.53 -24.48
C PHE A 116 -16.80 7.07 -25.78
N ILE A 117 -15.50 6.69 -25.71
CA ILE A 117 -14.72 6.33 -26.91
C ILE A 117 -14.15 4.91 -26.88
N SER A 118 -14.15 4.25 -25.73
CA SER A 118 -13.68 2.86 -25.58
C SER A 118 -14.63 2.06 -24.68
N LYS A 119 -14.80 0.79 -25.03
CA LYS A 119 -15.51 -0.19 -24.21
C LYS A 119 -14.56 -0.98 -23.27
N ARG A 120 -13.26 -0.70 -23.29
CA ARG A 120 -12.23 -1.40 -22.52
C ARG A 120 -11.63 -0.48 -21.48
N THR A 121 -12.46 -0.06 -20.51
CA THR A 121 -12.08 0.82 -19.41
C THR A 121 -12.09 0.05 -18.10
N VAL A 122 -11.01 0.10 -17.37
CA VAL A 122 -10.79 -0.65 -16.11
C VAL A 122 -10.51 0.32 -15.00
N TYR A 123 -11.28 0.24 -13.93
CA TYR A 123 -11.10 1.06 -12.74
C TYR A 123 -10.53 0.21 -11.62
N GLU A 124 -9.31 0.55 -11.16
CA GLU A 124 -8.73 -0.07 -9.98
C GLU A 124 -9.05 0.75 -8.73
N ILE A 125 -9.84 0.18 -7.83
CA ILE A 125 -10.40 0.84 -6.65
C ILE A 125 -9.58 0.48 -5.41
N HIS A 126 -8.82 1.46 -4.89
CA HIS A 126 -8.11 1.32 -3.62
C HIS A 126 -8.94 1.80 -2.43
N ASP A 127 -9.52 3.00 -2.54
CA ASP A 127 -10.46 3.56 -1.56
C ASP A 127 -11.89 3.31 -2.01
N PHE A 128 -12.80 3.11 -1.06
CA PHE A 128 -14.20 2.85 -1.42
C PHE A 128 -14.84 4.12 -2.00
N PRO A 129 -15.46 4.06 -3.20
CA PRO A 129 -16.01 5.23 -3.85
C PRO A 129 -17.22 5.77 -3.07
N SER A 130 -17.44 7.08 -3.14
CA SER A 130 -18.64 7.69 -2.58
C SER A 130 -19.91 7.21 -3.30
N LEU A 131 -21.05 7.21 -2.60
CA LEU A 131 -22.33 6.77 -3.18
C LEU A 131 -23.03 7.86 -4.03
N GLY A 132 -22.27 8.83 -4.55
CA GLY A 132 -22.76 9.95 -5.33
C GLY A 132 -23.29 9.54 -6.73
N CYS A 133 -24.04 10.45 -7.34
CA CYS A 133 -24.61 10.22 -8.70
C CYS A 133 -23.51 10.03 -9.76
N PHE A 134 -22.40 10.77 -9.62
CA PHE A 134 -21.26 10.65 -10.53
C PHE A 134 -20.65 9.26 -10.51
N GLN A 135 -20.36 8.71 -9.32
CA GLN A 135 -19.80 7.38 -9.17
C GLN A 135 -20.75 6.29 -9.69
N ARG A 136 -22.05 6.41 -9.40
CA ARG A 136 -23.08 5.50 -9.94
C ARG A 136 -23.10 5.52 -11.47
N TRP A 137 -22.97 6.68 -12.07
CA TRP A 137 -22.96 6.83 -13.51
C TRP A 137 -21.66 6.33 -14.14
N LEU A 138 -20.51 6.65 -13.55
CA LEU A 138 -19.20 6.13 -13.96
C LEU A 138 -19.20 4.60 -13.95
N LEU A 139 -19.57 3.98 -12.84
CA LEU A 139 -19.51 2.53 -12.67
C LEU A 139 -20.43 1.80 -13.66
N LYS A 140 -21.60 2.35 -14.00
CA LYS A 140 -22.46 1.78 -15.05
C LYS A 140 -21.78 1.69 -16.43
N ARG A 141 -20.75 2.47 -16.69
CA ARG A 141 -20.07 2.57 -17.98
C ARG A 141 -18.72 1.88 -18.02
N ILE A 142 -18.10 1.67 -16.86
CA ILE A 142 -16.81 0.94 -16.73
C ILE A 142 -17.00 -0.52 -17.14
N SER A 143 -16.04 -1.07 -17.90
CA SER A 143 -16.13 -2.46 -18.39
C SER A 143 -15.74 -3.48 -17.34
N ALA A 144 -14.75 -3.16 -16.49
CA ALA A 144 -14.28 -4.04 -15.43
C ALA A 144 -13.72 -3.25 -14.26
N ILE A 145 -13.78 -3.85 -13.07
CA ILE A 145 -13.22 -3.29 -11.83
C ILE A 145 -12.17 -4.24 -11.28
N VAL A 146 -11.03 -3.68 -10.87
CA VAL A 146 -10.05 -4.37 -10.04
C VAL A 146 -10.11 -3.77 -8.63
N THR A 147 -10.13 -4.58 -7.60
CA THR A 147 -10.13 -4.12 -6.22
C THR A 147 -9.20 -4.97 -5.34
N THR A 148 -8.87 -4.48 -4.16
CA THR A 148 -7.80 -5.06 -3.34
C THR A 148 -8.29 -6.11 -2.34
N ASN A 149 -9.60 -6.34 -2.21
CA ASN A 149 -10.16 -7.37 -1.33
C ASN A 149 -11.61 -7.75 -1.69
N ASN A 150 -12.08 -8.87 -1.14
CA ASN A 150 -13.42 -9.39 -1.41
C ASN A 150 -14.51 -8.57 -0.74
N TRP A 151 -14.25 -7.91 0.39
CA TRP A 151 -15.23 -7.03 1.00
C TRP A 151 -15.64 -5.90 0.04
N LYS A 152 -14.65 -5.22 -0.59
CA LYS A 152 -14.94 -4.20 -1.61
C LYS A 152 -15.69 -4.77 -2.82
N LYS A 153 -15.28 -5.95 -3.30
CA LYS A 153 -15.99 -6.63 -4.40
C LYS A 153 -17.46 -6.79 -4.08
N ASN A 154 -17.78 -7.35 -2.92
CA ASN A 154 -19.16 -7.63 -2.51
C ASN A 154 -19.97 -6.34 -2.32
N LYS A 155 -19.36 -5.32 -1.67
CA LYS A 155 -20.01 -4.02 -1.46
C LYS A 155 -20.23 -3.23 -2.75
N LEU A 156 -19.31 -3.29 -3.70
CA LEU A 156 -19.48 -2.68 -5.02
C LEU A 156 -20.63 -3.35 -5.81
N ALA A 157 -20.69 -4.69 -5.79
CA ALA A 157 -21.77 -5.42 -6.41
C ALA A 157 -23.12 -5.06 -5.78
N GLU A 158 -23.21 -5.03 -4.44
CA GLU A 158 -24.42 -4.71 -3.69
C GLU A 158 -24.89 -3.26 -3.90
N LEU A 159 -24.04 -2.27 -3.60
CA LEU A 159 -24.44 -0.87 -3.51
C LEU A 159 -24.57 -0.17 -4.88
N PHE A 160 -23.85 -0.63 -5.89
CA PHE A 160 -23.90 -0.08 -7.23
C PHE A 160 -24.61 -0.98 -8.23
N ASN A 161 -25.12 -2.13 -7.79
CA ASN A 161 -25.71 -3.17 -8.66
C ASN A 161 -24.78 -3.50 -9.84
N TYR A 162 -23.48 -3.66 -9.53
CA TYR A 162 -22.46 -3.94 -10.54
C TYR A 162 -22.25 -5.45 -10.66
N PRO A 163 -22.12 -6.02 -11.87
CA PRO A 163 -21.97 -7.46 -12.07
C PRO A 163 -20.72 -8.01 -11.37
N PRO A 164 -20.86 -8.94 -10.41
CA PRO A 164 -19.72 -9.41 -9.61
C PRO A 164 -18.66 -10.16 -10.43
N GLU A 165 -19.03 -10.74 -11.57
CA GLU A 165 -18.11 -11.38 -12.53
C GLU A 165 -17.19 -10.37 -13.23
N LYS A 166 -17.56 -9.10 -13.27
CA LYS A 166 -16.74 -7.98 -13.78
C LYS A 166 -15.91 -7.31 -12.71
N ILE A 167 -15.92 -7.82 -11.47
CA ILE A 167 -15.09 -7.32 -10.37
C ILE A 167 -14.07 -8.37 -10.01
N PHE A 168 -12.79 -8.05 -10.18
CA PHE A 168 -11.68 -8.89 -9.76
C PHE A 168 -11.08 -8.39 -8.46
N ALA A 169 -11.18 -9.19 -7.40
CA ALA A 169 -10.55 -8.89 -6.12
C ALA A 169 -9.18 -9.58 -6.06
N ILE A 170 -8.13 -8.78 -5.90
CA ILE A 170 -6.76 -9.25 -5.74
C ILE A 170 -6.00 -8.34 -4.77
N PRO A 171 -5.40 -8.90 -3.71
CA PRO A 171 -4.65 -8.10 -2.73
C PRO A 171 -3.49 -7.32 -3.33
N ASN A 172 -2.97 -6.35 -2.56
CA ASN A 172 -1.71 -5.69 -2.88
C ASN A 172 -0.56 -6.71 -2.91
N ALA A 173 0.55 -6.31 -3.49
CA ALA A 173 1.72 -7.16 -3.71
C ALA A 173 2.97 -6.57 -3.05
N VAL A 174 4.01 -7.39 -2.95
CA VAL A 174 5.32 -7.03 -2.40
C VAL A 174 6.45 -7.51 -3.31
N ALA A 175 7.56 -6.78 -3.33
CA ALA A 175 8.82 -7.23 -3.90
C ALA A 175 9.54 -8.10 -2.86
N VAL A 176 9.23 -9.40 -2.83
CA VAL A 176 9.73 -10.33 -1.80
C VAL A 176 11.24 -10.29 -1.66
N SER A 177 12.00 -10.19 -2.76
CA SER A 177 13.46 -10.13 -2.73
C SER A 177 14.01 -8.91 -2.01
N GLN A 178 13.29 -7.81 -1.98
CA GLN A 178 13.68 -6.58 -1.30
C GLN A 178 13.62 -6.75 0.22
N PHE A 179 12.66 -7.51 0.73
CA PHE A 179 12.42 -7.68 2.17
C PHE A 179 13.00 -8.98 2.74
N ALA A 180 13.19 -9.98 1.89
CA ALA A 180 13.77 -11.28 2.28
C ALA A 180 15.32 -11.23 2.32
N ILE A 181 15.88 -10.19 2.95
CA ILE A 181 17.34 -10.01 3.03
C ILE A 181 17.99 -11.05 3.97
N ASN A 182 19.19 -11.51 3.58
CA ASN A 182 19.97 -12.46 4.38
C ASN A 182 20.93 -11.72 5.33
N VAL A 183 20.36 -11.08 6.36
CA VAL A 183 21.10 -10.36 7.40
C VAL A 183 20.68 -10.94 8.75
N ALA A 184 21.66 -11.29 9.60
CA ALA A 184 21.37 -11.76 10.94
C ALA A 184 20.75 -10.64 11.80
N ARG A 185 19.87 -11.00 12.76
CA ARG A 185 19.20 -10.02 13.63
C ARG A 185 20.18 -9.09 14.36
N ASN A 186 21.22 -9.66 14.95
CA ASN A 186 22.22 -8.87 15.70
C ASN A 186 23.04 -7.97 14.77
N GLU A 187 23.36 -8.42 13.56
CA GLU A 187 24.02 -7.61 12.55
C GLU A 187 23.13 -6.42 12.11
N ALA A 188 21.83 -6.66 11.90
CA ALA A 188 20.87 -5.60 11.60
C ALA A 188 20.81 -4.56 12.74
N ARG A 189 20.81 -5.02 14.00
CA ARG A 189 20.85 -4.14 15.17
C ARG A 189 22.12 -3.31 15.24
N GLN A 190 23.26 -3.92 15.00
CA GLN A 190 24.55 -3.20 14.98
C GLN A 190 24.57 -2.12 13.90
N LYS A 191 24.08 -2.42 12.70
CA LYS A 191 23.96 -1.44 11.59
C LYS A 191 23.05 -0.25 11.95
N LEU A 192 22.04 -0.47 12.78
CA LEU A 192 21.09 0.55 13.20
C LEU A 192 21.44 1.22 14.54
N GLY A 193 22.52 0.78 15.22
CA GLY A 193 22.89 1.27 16.55
C GLY A 193 21.88 0.89 17.65
N LEU A 194 21.19 -0.25 17.49
CA LEU A 194 20.17 -0.71 18.41
C LEU A 194 20.76 -1.63 19.51
N PRO A 195 20.15 -1.67 20.71
CA PRO A 195 20.60 -2.52 21.81
C PRO A 195 20.50 -4.01 21.44
N LEU A 196 21.54 -4.78 21.81
CA LEU A 196 21.59 -6.22 21.54
C LEU A 196 20.92 -7.04 22.66
N ASP A 197 20.81 -6.49 23.85
CA ASP A 197 20.29 -7.10 25.09
C ASP A 197 18.77 -6.86 25.28
N LYS A 198 18.16 -5.95 24.52
CA LYS A 198 16.75 -5.66 24.61
C LYS A 198 15.91 -6.53 23.67
N ARG A 199 14.63 -6.74 24.05
CA ARG A 199 13.60 -7.24 23.13
C ARG A 199 13.05 -6.07 22.31
N ILE A 200 12.91 -6.24 21.01
CA ILE A 200 12.56 -5.15 20.10
C ILE A 200 11.29 -5.50 19.33
N ALA A 201 10.23 -4.71 19.55
CA ALA A 201 9.05 -4.69 18.72
C ALA A 201 9.17 -3.53 17.71
N VAL A 202 8.80 -3.75 16.44
CA VAL A 202 8.88 -2.72 15.40
C VAL A 202 7.53 -2.54 14.70
N TYR A 203 7.16 -1.28 14.54
CA TYR A 203 6.13 -0.81 13.63
C TYR A 203 6.76 0.02 12.52
N THR A 204 6.36 -0.19 11.25
CA THR A 204 6.81 0.64 10.14
C THR A 204 5.63 1.32 9.44
N GLY A 205 5.79 2.57 9.00
CA GLY A 205 4.82 3.31 8.18
C GLY A 205 4.37 4.63 8.78
N HIS A 206 3.32 5.21 8.20
CA HIS A 206 2.73 6.46 8.69
C HIS A 206 2.14 6.34 10.09
N LEU A 207 2.19 7.41 10.87
CA LEU A 207 1.69 7.47 12.24
C LEU A 207 0.23 7.99 12.32
N TYR A 208 -0.60 7.66 11.31
CA TYR A 208 -2.02 8.02 11.31
C TYR A 208 -2.80 7.21 12.34
N GLY A 209 -3.78 7.83 13.00
CA GLY A 209 -4.62 7.18 14.03
C GLY A 209 -5.26 5.88 13.56
N TRP A 210 -5.78 5.83 12.32
CA TRP A 210 -6.39 4.62 11.76
C TRP A 210 -5.41 3.45 11.55
N LYS A 211 -4.10 3.70 11.63
CA LYS A 211 -3.07 2.64 11.67
C LYS A 211 -2.92 2.02 13.05
N GLY A 212 -3.65 2.50 14.07
CA GLY A 212 -3.65 1.96 15.43
C GLY A 212 -2.36 2.18 16.21
N VAL A 213 -1.53 3.15 15.77
CA VAL A 213 -0.25 3.46 16.43
C VAL A 213 -0.44 3.91 17.88
N ASP A 214 -1.59 4.48 18.20
CA ASP A 214 -1.95 4.90 19.54
C ASP A 214 -2.10 3.70 20.48
N THR A 215 -2.81 2.66 20.03
CA THR A 215 -2.95 1.40 20.78
C THR A 215 -1.59 0.76 21.06
N LEU A 216 -0.66 0.80 20.08
CA LEU A 216 0.69 0.27 20.28
C LEU A 216 1.52 1.15 21.23
N LEU A 217 1.32 2.48 21.18
CA LEU A 217 1.99 3.41 22.10
C LEU A 217 1.52 3.17 23.55
N GLU A 218 0.22 3.02 23.76
CA GLU A 218 -0.34 2.70 25.08
C GLU A 218 0.10 1.30 25.56
N ALA A 219 0.11 0.30 24.68
CA ALA A 219 0.59 -1.04 24.99
C ALA A 219 2.08 -1.04 25.41
N SER A 220 2.89 -0.14 24.87
CA SER A 220 4.31 -0.06 25.21
C SER A 220 4.57 0.23 26.71
N GLN A 221 3.65 0.94 27.38
CA GLN A 221 3.74 1.19 28.84
C GLN A 221 3.59 -0.09 29.67
N LEU A 222 2.85 -1.07 29.15
CA LEU A 222 2.52 -2.31 29.82
C LEU A 222 3.59 -3.39 29.58
N LEU A 223 4.57 -3.11 28.73
CA LEU A 223 5.66 -4.03 28.44
C LEU A 223 6.71 -4.03 29.54
N ARG A 224 7.42 -5.15 29.71
CA ARG A 224 8.55 -5.27 30.62
C ARG A 224 9.67 -4.28 30.26
N ALA A 225 10.45 -3.85 31.21
CA ALA A 225 11.52 -2.85 31.03
C ALA A 225 12.61 -3.26 30.01
N ASN A 226 12.73 -4.54 29.70
CA ASN A 226 13.67 -5.05 28.70
C ASN A 226 13.07 -5.08 27.27
N CYS A 227 11.84 -4.60 27.07
CA CYS A 227 11.20 -4.54 25.75
C CYS A 227 11.03 -3.08 25.30
N VAL A 228 11.43 -2.79 24.04
CA VAL A 228 11.33 -1.45 23.43
C VAL A 228 10.58 -1.55 22.12
N VAL A 229 9.64 -0.62 21.92
CA VAL A 229 8.87 -0.47 20.68
C VAL A 229 9.48 0.65 19.84
N TYR A 230 9.86 0.33 18.60
CA TYR A 230 10.34 1.32 17.62
C TYR A 230 9.24 1.66 16.60
N PHE A 231 8.93 2.95 16.51
CA PHE A 231 8.02 3.50 15.50
C PHE A 231 8.84 4.10 14.36
N VAL A 232 8.90 3.41 13.22
CA VAL A 232 9.73 3.78 12.07
C VAL A 232 8.85 4.31 10.96
N GLY A 233 8.94 5.61 10.67
CA GLY A 233 8.17 6.28 9.63
C GLY A 233 7.43 7.51 10.15
N GLY A 234 6.42 7.96 9.39
CA GLY A 234 5.71 9.21 9.64
C GLY A 234 6.36 10.41 8.97
N THR A 235 5.55 11.44 8.67
CA THR A 235 6.05 12.76 8.26
C THR A 235 6.60 13.51 9.47
N GLU A 236 7.35 14.59 9.26
CA GLU A 236 7.84 15.43 10.37
C GLU A 236 6.71 15.87 11.30
N LYS A 237 5.58 16.30 10.71
CA LYS A 237 4.39 16.70 11.45
C LYS A 237 3.81 15.53 12.26
N ASP A 238 3.63 14.36 11.65
CA ASP A 238 3.11 13.17 12.34
C ASP A 238 4.00 12.80 13.53
N VAL A 239 5.32 12.87 13.34
CA VAL A 239 6.32 12.57 14.37
C VAL A 239 6.24 13.56 15.55
N GLU A 240 6.09 14.85 15.28
CA GLU A 240 5.94 15.88 16.34
C GLU A 240 4.67 15.66 17.15
N GLU A 241 3.52 15.47 16.47
CA GLU A 241 2.24 15.21 17.13
C GLU A 241 2.32 13.93 17.99
N PHE A 242 2.94 12.88 17.46
CA PHE A 242 3.08 11.61 18.16
C PHE A 242 4.04 11.71 19.36
N LYS A 243 5.13 12.50 19.27
CA LYS A 243 6.03 12.82 20.40
C LYS A 243 5.32 13.57 21.52
N ILE A 244 4.44 14.52 21.17
CA ILE A 244 3.63 15.24 22.18
C ILE A 244 2.73 14.25 22.91
N LYS A 245 2.10 13.33 22.20
CA LYS A 245 1.25 12.29 22.77
C LYS A 245 2.04 11.34 23.69
N ASN A 246 3.22 10.90 23.26
CA ASN A 246 4.12 10.10 24.06
C ASN A 246 4.49 10.79 25.39
N LYS A 247 4.80 12.10 25.36
CA LYS A 247 5.09 12.89 26.57
C LYS A 247 3.89 12.98 27.50
N LYS A 248 2.67 13.19 26.96
CA LYS A 248 1.44 13.24 27.77
C LYS A 248 1.17 11.92 28.49
N LEU A 249 1.47 10.81 27.86
CA LEU A 249 1.33 9.47 28.43
C LEU A 249 2.50 9.11 29.38
N ASN A 250 3.51 9.98 29.49
CA ASN A 250 4.73 9.76 30.33
C ASN A 250 5.46 8.45 30.02
N ILE A 251 5.49 8.04 28.74
CA ILE A 251 6.22 6.83 28.29
C ILE A 251 7.69 7.22 28.11
N LYS A 252 8.58 6.69 28.95
CA LYS A 252 10.00 7.12 28.97
C LYS A 252 10.90 6.29 28.06
N ASP A 253 11.00 4.98 28.31
CA ASP A 253 12.06 4.15 27.73
C ASP A 253 11.54 3.01 26.83
N ASN A 254 10.25 2.74 26.85
CA ASN A 254 9.66 1.60 26.14
C ASN A 254 9.17 1.95 24.73
N ALA A 255 9.21 3.23 24.32
CA ALA A 255 8.81 3.67 22.98
C ALA A 255 9.81 4.65 22.38
N VAL A 256 10.33 4.33 21.21
CA VAL A 256 11.25 5.18 20.44
C VAL A 256 10.64 5.57 19.12
N ILE A 257 10.51 6.87 18.87
CA ILE A 257 9.98 7.42 17.62
C ILE A 257 11.15 7.78 16.73
N VAL A 258 11.37 6.95 15.70
CA VAL A 258 12.54 7.06 14.79
C VAL A 258 12.31 8.12 13.70
N GLY A 259 11.05 8.30 13.26
CA GLY A 259 10.72 9.15 12.14
C GLY A 259 10.96 8.49 10.77
N HIS A 260 10.87 9.30 9.71
CA HIS A 260 10.99 8.84 8.33
C HIS A 260 12.32 8.14 8.06
N ARG A 261 12.26 7.00 7.36
CA ARG A 261 13.40 6.29 6.80
C ARG A 261 13.14 5.99 5.33
N SER A 262 14.19 5.89 4.55
CA SER A 262 14.10 5.49 3.14
C SER A 262 13.53 4.08 3.03
N HIS A 263 12.85 3.79 1.92
CA HIS A 263 12.26 2.47 1.72
C HIS A 263 13.32 1.35 1.71
N ASP A 264 14.54 1.66 1.29
CA ASP A 264 15.67 0.72 1.26
C ASP A 264 16.22 0.40 2.66
N GLU A 265 15.98 1.25 3.66
CA GLU A 265 16.34 0.98 5.04
C GLU A 265 15.33 0.08 5.78
N ILE A 266 14.07 0.06 5.32
CA ILE A 266 13.00 -0.69 6.00
C ILE A 266 13.33 -2.18 6.17
N PRO A 267 13.87 -2.90 5.17
CA PRO A 267 14.22 -4.32 5.34
C PRO A 267 15.15 -4.58 6.52
N ILE A 268 16.11 -3.68 6.80
CA ILE A 268 17.04 -3.83 7.93
C ILE A 268 16.31 -3.61 9.26
N TRP A 269 15.39 -2.63 9.34
CA TRP A 269 14.55 -2.41 10.51
C TRP A 269 13.68 -3.64 10.83
N LEU A 270 13.07 -4.24 9.79
CA LEU A 270 12.28 -5.47 9.96
C LEU A 270 13.15 -6.61 10.47
N ARG A 271 14.36 -6.78 9.94
CA ARG A 271 15.30 -7.85 10.37
C ARG A 271 15.81 -7.65 11.80
N ALA A 272 15.95 -6.42 12.28
CA ALA A 272 16.39 -6.10 13.64
C ALA A 272 15.35 -6.46 14.72
N ALA A 273 14.07 -6.58 14.35
CA ALA A 273 12.96 -6.85 15.26
C ALA A 273 12.98 -8.29 15.81
N ASP A 274 12.50 -8.46 17.04
CA ASP A 274 12.05 -9.77 17.57
C ASP A 274 10.60 -10.02 17.12
N VAL A 275 9.79 -8.96 17.03
CA VAL A 275 8.38 -9.03 16.58
C VAL A 275 7.99 -7.77 15.81
N LEU A 276 7.17 -7.95 14.78
CA LEU A 276 6.58 -6.89 13.98
C LEU A 276 5.11 -6.72 14.35
N VAL A 277 4.65 -5.48 14.46
CA VAL A 277 3.29 -5.19 14.93
C VAL A 277 2.48 -4.45 13.87
N LEU A 278 1.31 -4.99 13.53
CA LEU A 278 0.30 -4.39 12.66
C LEU A 278 -0.94 -4.04 13.51
N PRO A 279 -0.97 -2.87 14.19
CA PRO A 279 -1.95 -2.60 15.23
C PRO A 279 -3.24 -1.91 14.72
N ASN A 280 -3.55 -2.02 13.43
CA ASN A 280 -4.65 -1.34 12.76
C ASN A 280 -5.93 -1.30 13.62
N THR A 281 -6.65 -0.13 13.63
CA THR A 281 -7.87 0.07 14.44
C THR A 281 -9.12 -0.52 13.80
N ALA A 282 -10.08 -0.95 14.59
CA ALA A 282 -11.43 -1.32 14.13
C ALA A 282 -12.39 -0.11 14.00
N LYS A 283 -11.99 1.10 14.48
CA LYS A 283 -12.85 2.29 14.54
C LYS A 283 -13.08 2.93 13.16
N GLU A 284 -12.23 2.66 12.19
CA GLU A 284 -12.30 3.21 10.86
C GLU A 284 -12.61 2.11 9.84
N GLU A 285 -13.63 2.29 9.01
CA GLU A 285 -14.04 1.31 7.99
C GLU A 285 -12.89 0.91 7.05
N ILE A 286 -12.05 1.88 6.66
CA ILE A 286 -10.87 1.61 5.84
C ILE A 286 -9.98 0.56 6.47
N SER A 287 -9.74 0.66 7.75
CA SER A 287 -8.89 -0.24 8.51
C SER A 287 -9.57 -1.59 8.76
N ALA A 288 -10.82 -1.55 9.22
CA ALA A 288 -11.57 -2.75 9.60
C ALA A 288 -11.87 -3.67 8.41
N HIS A 289 -12.19 -3.11 7.24
CA HIS A 289 -12.81 -3.89 6.17
C HIS A 289 -12.07 -3.87 4.84
N TYR A 290 -11.59 -2.72 4.36
CA TYR A 290 -11.20 -2.65 2.94
C TYR A 290 -9.76 -2.26 2.64
N THR A 291 -8.92 -2.04 3.65
CA THR A 291 -7.48 -1.88 3.40
C THR A 291 -6.84 -3.22 3.00
N SER A 292 -5.85 -3.16 2.12
CA SER A 292 -4.90 -4.25 1.88
C SER A 292 -3.52 -3.72 2.27
N PRO A 293 -3.09 -3.90 3.54
CA PRO A 293 -1.93 -3.20 4.08
C PRO A 293 -0.64 -3.78 3.50
N MET A 294 0.05 -3.01 2.65
CA MET A 294 1.31 -3.43 2.01
C MET A 294 2.34 -3.89 3.03
N LYS A 295 2.43 -3.21 4.19
CA LYS A 295 3.35 -3.58 5.27
C LYS A 295 3.15 -5.02 5.80
N LEU A 296 1.94 -5.57 5.73
CA LEU A 296 1.72 -6.96 6.12
C LEU A 296 2.51 -7.92 5.23
N PHE A 297 2.49 -7.70 3.92
CA PHE A 297 3.27 -8.51 2.97
C PHE A 297 4.78 -8.30 3.14
N GLU A 298 5.21 -7.06 3.45
CA GLU A 298 6.61 -6.75 3.78
C GLU A 298 7.06 -7.48 5.04
N TYR A 299 6.20 -7.51 6.08
CA TYR A 299 6.44 -8.24 7.33
C TYR A 299 6.54 -9.75 7.08
N MET A 300 5.60 -10.32 6.32
CA MET A 300 5.64 -11.72 5.93
C MET A 300 6.94 -12.05 5.17
N ALA A 301 7.34 -11.20 4.22
CA ALA A 301 8.56 -11.39 3.43
C ALA A 301 9.84 -11.32 4.28
N SER A 302 9.86 -10.51 5.34
CA SER A 302 11.01 -10.40 6.24
C SER A 302 11.28 -11.68 7.04
N GLY A 303 10.27 -12.55 7.20
CA GLY A 303 10.37 -13.77 7.99
C GLY A 303 10.56 -13.52 9.48
N ARG A 304 10.03 -12.42 10.03
CA ARG A 304 9.98 -12.15 11.46
C ARG A 304 8.59 -12.42 12.01
N PRO A 305 8.48 -12.79 13.31
CA PRO A 305 7.19 -12.97 13.96
C PRO A 305 6.28 -11.74 13.80
N ILE A 306 4.99 -11.96 13.54
CA ILE A 306 4.00 -10.90 13.27
C ILE A 306 2.88 -10.99 14.29
N ILE A 307 2.52 -9.83 14.86
CA ILE A 307 1.29 -9.63 15.62
C ILE A 307 0.41 -8.67 14.83
N ALA A 308 -0.84 -9.02 14.60
CA ALA A 308 -1.79 -8.22 13.85
C ALA A 308 -3.13 -8.06 14.58
N SER A 309 -3.77 -6.93 14.40
CA SER A 309 -5.17 -6.73 14.82
C SER A 309 -6.08 -7.75 14.13
N ASP A 310 -7.01 -8.33 14.89
CA ASP A 310 -8.02 -9.25 14.37
C ASP A 310 -9.11 -8.48 13.61
N LEU A 311 -8.83 -8.17 12.34
CA LEU A 311 -9.70 -7.43 11.46
C LEU A 311 -10.04 -8.23 10.21
N ALA A 312 -11.25 -8.05 9.68
CA ALA A 312 -11.68 -8.70 8.44
C ALA A 312 -10.73 -8.42 7.27
N SER A 313 -10.23 -7.17 7.16
CA SER A 313 -9.26 -6.76 6.13
C SER A 313 -7.91 -7.49 6.22
N VAL A 314 -7.48 -7.86 7.43
CA VAL A 314 -6.24 -8.59 7.68
C VAL A 314 -6.45 -10.09 7.44
N ARG A 315 -7.60 -10.62 7.89
CA ARG A 315 -7.95 -12.03 7.77
C ARG A 315 -8.11 -12.52 6.33
N GLU A 316 -8.27 -11.64 5.36
CA GLU A 316 -8.29 -12.04 3.94
C GLU A 316 -6.96 -12.65 3.46
N VAL A 317 -5.85 -12.30 4.09
CA VAL A 317 -4.50 -12.72 3.65
C VAL A 317 -3.64 -13.29 4.78
N PHE A 318 -4.10 -13.21 6.03
CA PHE A 318 -3.35 -13.60 7.21
C PHE A 318 -4.22 -14.37 8.20
N ASN A 319 -3.67 -15.41 8.83
CA ASN A 319 -4.37 -16.26 9.79
C ASN A 319 -3.44 -16.73 10.93
N GLU A 320 -3.97 -17.51 11.86
CA GLU A 320 -3.28 -17.98 13.06
C GLU A 320 -2.06 -18.86 12.77
N THR A 321 -1.98 -19.47 11.60
CA THR A 321 -0.82 -20.28 11.20
C THR A 321 0.36 -19.41 10.73
N LEU A 322 0.10 -18.14 10.38
CA LEU A 322 1.07 -17.19 9.86
C LEU A 322 1.55 -16.20 10.93
N GLY A 323 0.81 -16.05 12.04
CA GLY A 323 1.19 -15.14 13.12
C GLY A 323 0.21 -15.16 14.29
N THR A 324 0.22 -14.09 15.06
CA THR A 324 -0.60 -13.94 16.27
C THR A 324 -1.58 -12.79 16.09
N PHE A 325 -2.85 -13.00 16.47
CA PHE A 325 -3.84 -11.94 16.51
C PHE A 325 -4.03 -11.40 17.93
N PHE A 326 -4.49 -10.15 18.00
CA PHE A 326 -4.95 -9.53 19.23
C PHE A 326 -6.26 -8.76 18.98
N THR A 327 -7.03 -8.53 20.03
CA THR A 327 -8.27 -7.73 19.97
C THR A 327 -7.95 -6.31 19.54
N PRO A 328 -8.52 -5.79 18.43
CA PRO A 328 -8.25 -4.44 17.96
C PRO A 328 -8.56 -3.38 19.02
N ASP A 329 -7.79 -2.30 19.02
CA ASP A 329 -7.95 -1.14 19.92
C ASP A 329 -7.82 -1.45 21.43
N ASP A 330 -7.28 -2.62 21.78
CA ASP A 330 -7.03 -3.04 23.15
C ASP A 330 -5.50 -3.07 23.44
N PRO A 331 -4.95 -2.06 24.16
CA PRO A 331 -3.54 -2.02 24.51
C PRO A 331 -3.10 -3.15 25.44
N VAL A 332 -4.00 -3.65 26.31
CA VAL A 332 -3.71 -4.75 27.21
C VAL A 332 -3.56 -6.06 26.43
N ALA A 333 -4.54 -6.36 25.56
CA ALA A 333 -4.46 -7.53 24.68
C ALA A 333 -3.23 -7.50 23.78
N LEU A 334 -2.85 -6.32 23.24
CA LEU A 334 -1.65 -6.17 22.43
C LEU A 334 -0.39 -6.40 23.25
N SER A 335 -0.29 -5.84 24.46
CA SER A 335 0.88 -6.05 25.33
C SER A 335 1.06 -7.53 25.71
N VAL A 336 -0.03 -8.22 26.02
CA VAL A 336 -0.03 -9.67 26.30
C VAL A 336 0.42 -10.47 25.08
N ALA A 337 -0.07 -10.12 23.88
CA ALA A 337 0.34 -10.78 22.65
C ALA A 337 1.84 -10.59 22.37
N ILE A 338 2.37 -9.37 22.56
CA ILE A 338 3.81 -9.08 22.41
C ILE A 338 4.62 -9.91 23.40
N GLN A 339 4.25 -9.92 24.67
CA GLN A 339 4.98 -10.68 25.71
C GLN A 339 4.95 -12.18 25.40
N ARG A 340 3.81 -12.74 25.00
CA ARG A 340 3.66 -14.16 24.64
C ARG A 340 4.59 -14.54 23.47
N VAL A 341 4.62 -13.75 22.38
CA VAL A 341 5.49 -14.01 21.23
C VAL A 341 6.99 -13.98 21.66
N LEU A 342 7.35 -13.08 22.56
CA LEU A 342 8.73 -12.97 23.06
C LEU A 342 9.11 -14.08 24.06
N GLU A 343 8.14 -14.67 24.77
CA GLU A 343 8.33 -15.78 25.71
C GLU A 343 8.36 -17.14 25.00
N TYR A 344 7.63 -17.29 23.89
CA TYR A 344 7.59 -18.53 23.10
C TYR A 344 8.14 -18.32 21.67
N PRO A 345 9.44 -17.98 21.53
CA PRO A 345 10.03 -17.60 20.25
C PRO A 345 10.03 -18.73 19.22
N GLU A 346 10.09 -20.00 19.63
CA GLU A 346 10.08 -21.14 18.70
C GLU A 346 8.75 -21.25 17.96
N GLU A 347 7.60 -21.14 18.66
CA GLU A 347 6.27 -21.13 18.03
C GLU A 347 6.15 -19.95 17.07
N ALA A 348 6.60 -18.78 17.50
CA ALA A 348 6.52 -17.56 16.72
C ALA A 348 7.40 -17.62 15.44
N GLU A 349 8.59 -18.20 15.50
CA GLU A 349 9.48 -18.38 14.35
C GLU A 349 8.91 -19.42 13.35
N ILE A 350 8.25 -20.47 13.82
CA ILE A 350 7.53 -21.42 12.94
C ILE A 350 6.47 -20.69 12.13
N LYS A 351 5.62 -19.88 12.78
CA LYS A 351 4.59 -19.07 12.11
C LYS A 351 5.20 -18.06 11.13
N ALA A 352 6.28 -17.40 11.51
CA ALA A 352 7.01 -16.47 10.65
C ALA A 352 7.59 -17.16 9.40
N ALA A 353 8.11 -18.38 9.54
CA ALA A 353 8.56 -19.18 8.40
C ALA A 353 7.42 -19.55 7.46
N MET A 354 6.24 -19.90 8.00
CA MET A 354 5.04 -20.14 7.19
C MET A 354 4.57 -18.89 6.48
N ALA A 355 4.55 -17.73 7.15
CA ALA A 355 4.22 -16.44 6.56
C ALA A 355 5.17 -16.10 5.40
N ARG A 356 6.49 -16.30 5.59
CA ARG A 356 7.50 -16.09 4.56
C ARG A 356 7.31 -17.01 3.34
N ARG A 357 6.84 -18.24 3.52
CA ARG A 357 6.49 -19.12 2.40
C ARG A 357 5.22 -18.66 1.71
N GLY A 358 4.19 -18.32 2.49
CA GLY A 358 2.89 -17.87 1.98
C GLY A 358 2.95 -16.58 1.15
N VAL A 359 3.84 -15.65 1.50
CA VAL A 359 3.96 -14.37 0.78
C VAL A 359 4.43 -14.51 -0.67
N ALA A 360 5.01 -15.65 -1.04
CA ALA A 360 5.44 -15.92 -2.42
C ALA A 360 4.28 -15.88 -3.43
N THR A 361 3.03 -16.00 -2.98
CA THR A 361 1.82 -15.87 -3.81
C THR A 361 1.35 -14.43 -3.99
N TYR A 362 1.91 -13.48 -3.25
CA TYR A 362 1.55 -12.07 -3.27
C TYR A 362 2.64 -11.19 -3.91
N THR A 363 3.25 -11.66 -5.00
CA THR A 363 4.24 -10.88 -5.74
C THR A 363 3.58 -9.98 -6.78
N TRP A 364 4.28 -8.91 -7.16
CA TRP A 364 3.85 -8.01 -8.22
C TRP A 364 3.62 -8.73 -9.55
N GLU A 365 4.48 -9.71 -9.88
CA GLU A 365 4.42 -10.51 -11.10
C GLU A 365 3.16 -11.38 -11.13
N ILE A 366 2.86 -12.07 -10.02
CA ILE A 366 1.63 -12.89 -9.90
C ILE A 366 0.39 -11.99 -10.00
N ARG A 367 0.39 -10.86 -9.28
CA ARG A 367 -0.71 -9.90 -9.34
C ARG A 367 -0.97 -9.41 -10.76
N ALA A 368 0.07 -8.99 -11.48
CA ALA A 368 -0.05 -8.54 -12.87
C ALA A 368 -0.59 -9.66 -13.77
N LYS A 369 -0.06 -10.87 -13.67
CA LYS A 369 -0.51 -12.02 -14.44
C LYS A 369 -1.99 -12.35 -14.21
N CYS A 370 -2.44 -12.34 -12.96
CA CYS A 370 -3.85 -12.57 -12.63
C CYS A 370 -4.77 -11.48 -13.20
N ILE A 371 -4.37 -10.20 -13.07
CA ILE A 371 -5.13 -9.09 -13.66
C ILE A 371 -5.15 -9.20 -15.19
N SER A 372 -4.01 -9.50 -15.83
CA SER A 372 -3.92 -9.69 -17.28
C SER A 372 -4.84 -10.79 -17.78
N ALA A 373 -4.89 -11.93 -17.08
CA ALA A 373 -5.80 -13.03 -17.41
C ALA A 373 -7.28 -12.63 -17.28
N PHE A 374 -7.63 -11.92 -16.21
CA PHE A 374 -8.98 -11.39 -16.02
C PHE A 374 -9.38 -10.43 -17.16
N LEU A 375 -8.49 -9.49 -17.54
CA LEU A 375 -8.75 -8.52 -18.60
C LEU A 375 -8.79 -9.15 -20.01
N ALA A 376 -8.21 -10.31 -20.20
CA ALA A 376 -8.27 -11.04 -21.46
C ALA A 376 -9.60 -11.83 -21.61
N SER A 377 -10.25 -12.18 -20.49
CA SER A 377 -11.53 -12.91 -20.46
C SER A 377 -12.75 -11.98 -20.35
N SER A 378 -12.54 -10.69 -20.08
CA SER A 378 -13.59 -9.67 -19.95
C SER A 378 -13.75 -8.87 -21.25
#